data_fad59bfdb063e8eec30ffaa2fb91f8e1
#
_entry.id   fad59bfdb063e8eec30ffaa2fb91f8e1
#
_cell.length_a   1.000
_cell.length_b   1.000
_cell.length_c   1.000
_cell.angle_alpha   90.00
_cell.angle_beta   90.00
_cell.angle_gamma   90.00
#
_symmetry.space_group_name_H-M   'P 1'
#
loop_
_entity.id
_entity.type
_entity.pdbx_description
1 polymer ?
#
loop_
_entity_poly.entity_id
_entity_poly.type
_entity_poly.pdbx_seq_one_letter_code
_entity_poly.pdbx_strand_id
1 'polypeptide(L)'
;MTEKLQLFTKPDCRFCVAAKETLSRAGLGFGEHDVSASPRTANLSVYLSGVSTVPQAFAGEMHINGSQDLVALNAAGRLAPLVAAATAAIDTDHLSDETIAHGAEDIVLKDYIPERDGTRSDDPEQWAILRFYKDFFGFWPNCFYFQHHWPESYKLFVYAHNVGAIGTGQRILGEPVMMATGFSTSEASGCNYCQVHMTSAAGEKSLGIPKLIEAARRGQAPEGSPIGPFEAALADLAAAAATNTVSDELLARVRANASRKRISQEDVEANITGTAMIASAFGFLNTFNDLAGVDIEAHWARQSEQSAGIEAGRHGVSEDRTATNLDHDLPQGGPSVEAMVAKYEAIVEAAGGVNAYTRRELGLLPDWMRLWPEHLRARHAIFYAEMMQDRDHSPVPSELKHLMARVSAIARGHDYLAAVEGLLAYRAAGSDQRAVERARHCFDAAKSRPEGQALFTEKERAALTVAWLSGQAPITTPRRFIQPAIDHWTPVELIHLFTVCGVAGLVQRFSAIARPKIEAQVRDFLEQHKLTADTLALRYPLPEERHGAAT
;
A
#
# COMPACT_ATOMS: atom_id res chain seq x y z
N MET A 1 25.14 -26.98 17.50
CA MET A 1 24.82 -25.56 17.78
C MET A 1 23.77 -25.16 16.77
N THR A 2 22.62 -24.69 17.22
CA THR A 2 21.56 -24.20 16.33
C THR A 2 22.07 -22.92 15.64
N GLU A 3 21.97 -22.86 14.32
CA GLU A 3 22.41 -21.68 13.56
C GLU A 3 21.61 -20.45 13.99
N LYS A 4 22.28 -19.33 14.24
CA LYS A 4 21.65 -18.06 14.67
C LYS A 4 20.73 -17.46 13.60
N LEU A 5 20.99 -17.77 12.34
CA LEU A 5 20.19 -17.35 11.20
C LEU A 5 19.25 -18.51 10.83
N GLN A 6 17.96 -18.23 10.80
CA GLN A 6 16.91 -19.17 10.44
C GLN A 6 16.22 -18.70 9.15
N LEU A 7 15.93 -19.62 8.23
CA LEU A 7 15.35 -19.33 6.93
C LEU A 7 14.17 -20.27 6.64
N PHE A 8 12.96 -19.71 6.56
CA PHE A 8 11.76 -20.42 6.14
C PHE A 8 11.65 -20.40 4.62
N THR A 9 11.53 -21.57 3.99
CA THR A 9 11.54 -21.74 2.53
C THR A 9 10.49 -22.76 2.09
N LYS A 10 10.34 -22.94 0.78
CA LYS A 10 9.63 -24.08 0.17
C LYS A 10 10.37 -24.55 -1.09
N PRO A 11 10.16 -25.80 -1.54
CA PRO A 11 10.64 -26.28 -2.83
C PRO A 11 10.13 -25.38 -3.99
N ASP A 12 10.85 -25.39 -5.11
CA ASP A 12 10.51 -24.71 -6.37
C ASP A 12 10.23 -23.20 -6.25
N CYS A 13 10.76 -22.56 -5.19
CA CYS A 13 10.61 -21.14 -4.92
C CYS A 13 11.85 -20.38 -5.41
N ARG A 14 11.75 -19.65 -6.51
CA ARG A 14 12.85 -18.83 -7.06
C ARG A 14 13.42 -17.80 -6.08
N PHE A 15 12.57 -17.22 -5.23
CA PHE A 15 12.99 -16.25 -4.22
C PHE A 15 13.74 -16.93 -3.06
N CYS A 16 13.37 -18.17 -2.72
CA CYS A 16 14.08 -18.95 -1.73
C CYS A 16 15.48 -19.35 -2.23
N VAL A 17 15.61 -19.69 -3.52
CA VAL A 17 16.91 -19.92 -4.17
C VAL A 17 17.77 -18.66 -4.07
N ALA A 18 17.24 -17.51 -4.46
CA ALA A 18 17.98 -16.23 -4.40
C ALA A 18 18.41 -15.87 -2.97
N ALA A 19 17.58 -16.13 -1.95
CA ALA A 19 17.94 -15.94 -0.55
C ALA A 19 19.11 -16.84 -0.13
N LYS A 20 19.03 -18.15 -0.41
CA LYS A 20 20.09 -19.12 -0.12
C LYS A 20 21.41 -18.75 -0.80
N GLU A 21 21.37 -18.36 -2.07
CA GLU A 21 22.56 -17.90 -2.80
C GLU A 21 23.19 -16.66 -2.18
N THR A 22 22.35 -15.70 -1.73
CA THR A 22 22.82 -14.48 -1.07
C THR A 22 23.54 -14.80 0.23
N LEU A 23 22.94 -15.66 1.07
CA LEU A 23 23.54 -16.11 2.33
C LEU A 23 24.84 -16.88 2.10
N SER A 24 24.87 -17.79 1.12
CA SER A 24 26.08 -18.57 0.77
C SER A 24 27.21 -17.68 0.28
N ARG A 25 26.92 -16.68 -0.58
CA ARG A 25 27.92 -15.69 -1.05
C ARG A 25 28.44 -14.80 0.09
N ALA A 26 27.62 -14.53 1.09
CA ALA A 26 28.02 -13.80 2.30
C ALA A 26 28.81 -14.68 3.29
N GLY A 27 28.97 -15.98 3.04
CA GLY A 27 29.63 -16.92 3.94
C GLY A 27 28.85 -17.19 5.24
N LEU A 28 27.52 -17.01 5.24
CA LEU A 28 26.67 -17.16 6.41
C LEU A 28 25.97 -18.53 6.40
N GLY A 29 26.15 -19.31 7.49
CA GLY A 29 25.40 -20.51 7.76
C GLY A 29 23.98 -20.17 8.22
N PHE A 30 23.01 -21.04 7.92
CA PHE A 30 21.62 -20.88 8.33
C PHE A 30 20.93 -22.22 8.56
N GLY A 31 19.98 -22.24 9.51
CA GLY A 31 19.03 -23.32 9.68
C GLY A 31 17.85 -23.15 8.71
N GLU A 32 17.58 -24.16 7.89
CA GLU A 32 16.48 -24.12 6.92
C GLU A 32 15.24 -24.84 7.46
N HIS A 33 14.07 -24.20 7.27
CA HIS A 33 12.75 -24.73 7.63
C HIS A 33 11.86 -24.75 6.39
N ASP A 34 11.55 -25.97 5.91
CA ASP A 34 10.62 -26.15 4.78
C ASP A 34 9.17 -26.01 5.27
N VAL A 35 8.48 -24.94 4.84
CA VAL A 35 7.08 -24.70 5.23
C VAL A 35 6.11 -25.70 4.62
N SER A 36 6.52 -26.47 3.60
CA SER A 36 5.70 -27.55 3.04
C SER A 36 5.80 -28.86 3.83
N ALA A 37 6.77 -28.98 4.74
CA ALA A 37 7.00 -30.20 5.51
C ALA A 37 5.91 -30.48 6.55
N SER A 38 5.31 -29.44 7.15
CA SER A 38 4.22 -29.59 8.11
C SER A 38 3.39 -28.32 8.26
N PRO A 39 2.10 -28.43 8.64
CA PRO A 39 1.27 -27.27 9.00
C PRO A 39 1.88 -26.41 10.13
N ARG A 40 2.56 -27.06 11.12
CA ARG A 40 3.26 -26.33 12.18
C ARG A 40 4.31 -25.39 11.61
N THR A 41 5.16 -25.87 10.70
CA THR A 41 6.24 -25.05 10.12
C THR A 41 5.69 -23.89 9.28
N ALA A 42 4.62 -24.16 8.50
CA ALA A 42 3.94 -23.12 7.73
C ALA A 42 3.36 -22.03 8.65
N ASN A 43 2.59 -22.44 9.65
CA ASN A 43 1.98 -21.52 10.61
C ASN A 43 3.04 -20.80 11.45
N LEU A 44 4.14 -21.46 11.83
CA LEU A 44 5.24 -20.83 12.57
C LEU A 44 5.88 -19.70 11.78
N SER A 45 6.10 -19.88 10.47
CA SER A 45 6.60 -18.81 9.59
C SER A 45 5.70 -17.59 9.65
N VAL A 46 4.38 -17.75 9.51
CA VAL A 46 3.39 -16.65 9.57
C VAL A 46 3.31 -16.06 10.99
N TYR A 47 3.25 -16.90 12.01
CA TYR A 47 3.20 -16.47 13.41
C TYR A 47 4.37 -15.58 13.80
N LEU A 48 5.57 -15.88 13.33
CA LEU A 48 6.77 -15.10 13.63
C LEU A 48 6.90 -13.85 12.76
N SER A 49 6.67 -13.99 11.46
CA SER A 49 6.92 -12.93 10.48
C SER A 49 5.75 -11.94 10.30
N GLY A 50 4.51 -12.39 10.48
CA GLY A 50 3.31 -11.65 10.07
C GLY A 50 3.06 -11.68 8.55
N VAL A 51 3.79 -12.50 7.79
CA VAL A 51 3.76 -12.55 6.33
C VAL A 51 3.53 -13.98 5.86
N SER A 52 2.64 -14.18 4.90
CA SER A 52 2.28 -15.51 4.37
C SER A 52 3.21 -16.03 3.27
N THR A 53 4.14 -15.22 2.79
CA THR A 53 5.08 -15.60 1.71
C THR A 53 6.41 -16.12 2.24
N VAL A 54 7.13 -16.85 1.41
CA VAL A 54 8.50 -17.30 1.66
C VAL A 54 9.45 -16.80 0.55
N PRO A 55 10.74 -16.60 0.83
CA PRO A 55 11.43 -16.90 2.08
C PRO A 55 11.16 -15.89 3.19
N GLN A 56 11.31 -16.31 4.45
CA GLN A 56 11.34 -15.42 5.60
C GLN A 56 12.60 -15.74 6.43
N ALA A 57 13.42 -14.71 6.70
CA ALA A 57 14.69 -14.87 7.40
C ALA A 57 14.66 -14.23 8.78
N PHE A 58 15.36 -14.83 9.75
CA PHE A 58 15.48 -14.35 11.12
C PHE A 58 16.92 -14.43 11.59
N ALA A 59 17.48 -13.32 12.07
CA ALA A 59 18.75 -13.30 12.80
C ALA A 59 18.44 -13.17 14.30
N GLY A 60 18.44 -14.28 15.03
CA GLY A 60 17.83 -14.34 16.35
C GLY A 60 16.37 -13.95 16.29
N GLU A 61 15.94 -13.03 17.13
CA GLU A 61 14.58 -12.49 17.15
C GLU A 61 14.30 -11.44 16.05
N MET A 62 15.34 -10.97 15.36
CA MET A 62 15.17 -9.95 14.32
C MET A 62 14.68 -10.59 13.02
N HIS A 63 13.46 -10.26 12.64
CA HIS A 63 12.88 -10.62 11.36
C HIS A 63 13.50 -9.80 10.22
N ILE A 64 14.15 -10.44 9.25
CA ILE A 64 14.85 -9.81 8.10
C ILE A 64 13.97 -9.78 6.84
N ASN A 65 12.73 -10.25 6.90
CA ASN A 65 11.86 -10.42 5.72
C ASN A 65 12.42 -11.40 4.68
N GLY A 66 12.15 -11.11 3.38
CA GLY A 66 12.42 -12.00 2.25
C GLY A 66 13.75 -11.77 1.54
N SER A 67 13.85 -12.36 0.35
CA SER A 67 15.08 -12.32 -0.46
C SER A 67 15.55 -10.91 -0.85
N GLN A 68 14.63 -9.99 -1.10
CA GLN A 68 14.97 -8.61 -1.48
C GLN A 68 15.71 -7.89 -0.35
N ASP A 69 15.23 -8.02 0.89
CA ASP A 69 15.89 -7.41 2.04
C ASP A 69 17.24 -8.06 2.35
N LEU A 70 17.36 -9.38 2.19
CA LEU A 70 18.66 -10.07 2.30
C LEU A 70 19.68 -9.55 1.27
N VAL A 71 19.25 -9.37 0.02
CA VAL A 71 20.10 -8.82 -1.05
C VAL A 71 20.51 -7.38 -0.73
N ALA A 72 19.55 -6.54 -0.31
CA ALA A 72 19.80 -5.13 0.03
C ALA A 72 20.77 -5.00 1.22
N LEU A 73 20.54 -5.78 2.29
CA LEU A 73 21.42 -5.80 3.47
C LEU A 73 22.82 -6.28 3.14
N ASN A 74 22.94 -7.30 2.29
CA ASN A 74 24.25 -7.80 1.86
C ASN A 74 24.98 -6.74 1.01
N ALA A 75 24.30 -6.09 0.08
CA ALA A 75 24.88 -5.02 -0.74
C ALA A 75 25.31 -3.81 0.10
N ALA A 76 24.56 -3.48 1.17
CA ALA A 76 24.90 -2.43 2.13
C ALA A 76 25.96 -2.83 3.17
N GLY A 77 26.47 -4.06 3.15
CA GLY A 77 27.43 -4.57 4.14
C GLY A 77 26.86 -4.75 5.56
N ARG A 78 25.53 -4.73 5.71
CA ARG A 78 24.83 -4.78 7.00
C ARG A 78 24.44 -6.20 7.43
N LEU A 79 24.35 -7.15 6.48
CA LEU A 79 23.83 -8.49 6.75
C LEU A 79 24.71 -9.28 7.74
N ALA A 80 26.01 -9.36 7.51
CA ALA A 80 26.93 -10.09 8.38
C ALA A 80 27.01 -9.47 9.79
N PRO A 81 27.12 -8.14 9.99
CA PRO A 81 27.03 -7.52 11.30
C PRO A 81 25.73 -7.82 12.05
N LEU A 82 24.56 -7.81 11.37
CA LEU A 82 23.26 -8.14 11.99
C LEU A 82 23.23 -9.59 12.48
N VAL A 83 23.69 -10.55 11.68
CA VAL A 83 23.77 -11.95 12.06
C VAL A 83 24.76 -12.17 13.19
N ALA A 84 25.91 -11.48 13.16
CA ALA A 84 26.92 -11.55 14.23
C ALA A 84 26.37 -11.04 15.57
N ALA A 85 25.54 -9.99 15.55
CA ALA A 85 24.92 -9.42 16.72
C ALA A 85 23.84 -10.32 17.37
N ALA A 86 23.25 -11.26 16.64
CA ALA A 86 22.32 -12.21 17.20
C ALA A 86 23.04 -13.13 18.21
N THR A 87 22.44 -13.32 19.39
CA THR A 87 23.02 -14.11 20.48
C THR A 87 22.70 -15.59 20.36
N ALA A 88 21.49 -15.92 19.89
CA ALA A 88 20.98 -17.27 19.71
C ALA A 88 20.02 -17.32 18.51
N ALA A 89 19.60 -18.51 18.11
CA ALA A 89 18.44 -18.71 17.25
C ALA A 89 17.16 -18.25 17.98
N ILE A 90 16.10 -17.94 17.22
CA ILE A 90 14.79 -17.67 17.81
C ILE A 90 14.31 -18.92 18.56
N ASP A 91 13.92 -18.75 19.81
CA ASP A 91 13.38 -19.83 20.64
C ASP A 91 11.87 -19.97 20.41
N THR A 92 11.45 -21.12 19.93
CA THR A 92 10.05 -21.46 19.66
C THR A 92 9.58 -22.71 20.41
N ASP A 93 10.44 -23.31 21.24
CA ASP A 93 10.15 -24.60 21.91
C ASP A 93 9.04 -24.46 22.96
N HIS A 94 8.86 -23.25 23.49
CA HIS A 94 7.80 -22.93 24.45
C HIS A 94 6.41 -22.73 23.80
N LEU A 95 6.31 -22.68 22.47
CA LEU A 95 5.06 -22.44 21.74
C LEU A 95 4.36 -23.75 21.38
N SER A 96 3.11 -23.92 21.82
CA SER A 96 2.27 -25.06 21.41
C SER A 96 1.80 -24.90 19.96
N ASP A 97 1.47 -26.03 19.32
CA ASP A 97 0.91 -26.04 17.95
C ASP A 97 -0.40 -25.24 17.87
N GLU A 98 -1.23 -25.31 18.90
CA GLU A 98 -2.48 -24.55 19.00
C GLU A 98 -2.22 -23.03 19.05
N THR A 99 -1.27 -22.58 19.88
CA THR A 99 -0.87 -21.17 19.98
C THR A 99 -0.35 -20.64 18.63
N ILE A 100 0.50 -21.43 17.96
CA ILE A 100 1.05 -21.06 16.66
C ILE A 100 -0.06 -20.98 15.60
N ALA A 101 -0.90 -22.02 15.51
CA ALA A 101 -1.99 -22.07 14.53
C ALA A 101 -2.99 -20.92 14.73
N HIS A 102 -3.42 -20.68 15.98
CA HIS A 102 -4.33 -19.60 16.32
C HIS A 102 -3.73 -18.20 16.01
N GLY A 103 -2.47 -17.97 16.36
CA GLY A 103 -1.81 -16.68 16.10
C GLY A 103 -1.49 -16.44 14.63
N ALA A 104 -1.33 -17.49 13.82
CA ALA A 104 -1.07 -17.42 12.38
C ALA A 104 -2.34 -17.32 11.53
N GLU A 105 -3.53 -17.53 12.12
CA GLU A 105 -4.81 -17.42 11.41
C GLU A 105 -4.96 -16.03 10.78
N ASP A 106 -5.20 -15.97 9.47
CA ASP A 106 -5.46 -14.71 8.76
C ASP A 106 -6.88 -14.22 9.05
N ILE A 107 -7.01 -13.12 9.79
CA ILE A 107 -8.28 -12.58 10.23
C ILE A 107 -8.84 -11.63 9.18
N VAL A 108 -10.03 -11.93 8.69
CA VAL A 108 -10.73 -11.06 7.74
C VAL A 108 -11.53 -10.01 8.50
N LEU A 109 -11.08 -8.75 8.45
CA LEU A 109 -11.63 -7.69 9.30
C LEU A 109 -13.05 -7.28 8.94
N LYS A 110 -13.53 -7.56 7.72
CA LYS A 110 -14.94 -7.36 7.35
C LYS A 110 -15.92 -8.08 8.30
N ASP A 111 -15.51 -9.19 8.92
CA ASP A 111 -16.35 -9.94 9.86
C ASP A 111 -16.60 -9.18 11.19
N TYR A 112 -15.76 -8.16 11.47
CA TYR A 112 -15.85 -7.29 12.64
C TYR A 112 -16.46 -5.93 12.32
N ILE A 113 -16.50 -5.53 11.06
CA ILE A 113 -16.97 -4.21 10.61
C ILE A 113 -18.31 -4.39 9.93
N PRO A 114 -19.42 -3.86 10.49
CA PRO A 114 -20.72 -3.96 9.84
C PRO A 114 -20.73 -3.19 8.53
N GLU A 115 -21.40 -3.71 7.54
CA GLU A 115 -21.63 -2.98 6.29
C GLU A 115 -22.56 -1.78 6.53
N ARG A 116 -22.25 -0.66 5.86
CA ARG A 116 -23.08 0.55 5.87
C ARG A 116 -23.64 0.81 4.48
N ASP A 117 -24.94 0.73 4.36
CA ASP A 117 -25.66 1.07 3.12
C ASP A 117 -25.70 2.60 2.93
N GLY A 118 -24.92 3.10 1.96
CA GLY A 118 -24.86 4.53 1.63
C GLY A 118 -26.15 5.08 1.03
N THR A 119 -27.07 4.22 0.56
CA THR A 119 -28.39 4.66 0.04
C THR A 119 -29.28 5.21 1.16
N ARG A 120 -29.00 4.82 2.42
CA ARG A 120 -29.72 5.31 3.60
C ARG A 120 -29.09 6.56 4.21
N SER A 121 -28.10 7.14 3.57
CA SER A 121 -27.52 8.42 3.97
C SER A 121 -28.48 9.57 3.66
N ASP A 122 -28.50 10.58 4.52
CA ASP A 122 -29.21 11.85 4.26
C ASP A 122 -28.34 12.85 3.47
N ASP A 123 -27.14 12.46 3.06
CA ASP A 123 -26.18 13.31 2.33
C ASP A 123 -26.40 13.23 0.81
N PRO A 124 -26.90 14.32 0.17
CA PRO A 124 -27.13 14.33 -1.27
C PRO A 124 -25.86 14.15 -2.11
N GLU A 125 -24.68 14.46 -1.57
CA GLU A 125 -23.40 14.23 -2.25
C GLU A 125 -23.10 12.73 -2.37
N GLN A 126 -23.43 11.93 -1.36
CA GLN A 126 -23.30 10.47 -1.44
C GLN A 126 -24.24 9.89 -2.49
N TRP A 127 -25.49 10.35 -2.55
CA TRP A 127 -26.43 9.87 -3.58
C TRP A 127 -25.94 10.16 -4.99
N ALA A 128 -25.35 11.35 -5.20
CA ALA A 128 -24.79 11.72 -6.50
C ALA A 128 -23.63 10.79 -6.91
N ILE A 129 -22.77 10.40 -5.97
CA ILE A 129 -21.68 9.44 -6.23
C ILE A 129 -22.23 8.06 -6.55
N LEU A 130 -23.21 7.56 -5.79
CA LEU A 130 -23.81 6.25 -6.04
C LEU A 130 -24.49 6.20 -7.41
N ARG A 131 -25.20 7.28 -7.82
CA ARG A 131 -25.76 7.39 -9.17
C ARG A 131 -24.68 7.37 -10.24
N PHE A 132 -23.61 8.16 -10.07
CA PHE A 132 -22.46 8.18 -10.98
C PHE A 132 -21.88 6.77 -11.20
N TYR A 133 -21.70 6.00 -10.12
CA TYR A 133 -21.19 4.64 -10.23
C TYR A 133 -22.20 3.67 -10.85
N LYS A 134 -23.49 3.80 -10.52
CA LYS A 134 -24.55 3.02 -11.16
C LYS A 134 -24.59 3.26 -12.67
N ASP A 135 -24.44 4.52 -13.11
CA ASP A 135 -24.43 4.89 -14.52
C ASP A 135 -23.15 4.41 -15.22
N PHE A 136 -22.01 4.40 -14.53
CA PHE A 136 -20.71 4.05 -15.08
C PHE A 136 -20.44 2.53 -15.10
N PHE A 137 -20.70 1.83 -13.99
CA PHE A 137 -20.45 0.40 -13.83
C PHE A 137 -21.71 -0.46 -13.90
N GLY A 138 -22.90 0.13 -13.83
CA GLY A 138 -24.15 -0.58 -13.63
C GLY A 138 -24.46 -0.98 -12.17
N PHE A 139 -23.52 -0.78 -11.25
CA PHE A 139 -23.66 -1.05 -9.82
C PHE A 139 -22.57 -0.30 -9.04
N TRP A 140 -22.56 -0.38 -7.71
CA TRP A 140 -21.43 0.11 -6.92
C TRP A 140 -20.69 -1.03 -6.21
N PRO A 141 -19.33 -0.94 -6.14
CA PRO A 141 -18.48 -1.98 -5.58
C PRO A 141 -18.74 -2.27 -4.09
N ASN A 142 -18.53 -3.51 -3.66
CA ASN A 142 -18.68 -3.92 -2.26
C ASN A 142 -17.84 -3.11 -1.28
N CYS A 143 -16.68 -2.60 -1.69
CA CYS A 143 -15.84 -1.75 -0.83
C CYS A 143 -16.56 -0.47 -0.35
N PHE A 144 -17.58 0.00 -1.06
CA PHE A 144 -18.34 1.19 -0.66
C PHE A 144 -19.14 0.96 0.61
N TYR A 145 -19.62 -0.25 0.88
CA TYR A 145 -20.32 -0.57 2.14
C TYR A 145 -19.41 -0.37 3.37
N PHE A 146 -18.11 -0.41 3.21
CA PHE A 146 -17.12 -0.14 4.25
C PHE A 146 -16.67 1.33 4.21
N GLN A 147 -16.38 1.90 3.04
CA GLN A 147 -15.94 3.29 2.89
C GLN A 147 -17.01 4.30 3.36
N HIS A 148 -18.29 3.96 3.30
CA HIS A 148 -19.38 4.79 3.81
C HIS A 148 -19.34 5.04 5.33
N HIS A 149 -18.49 4.33 6.09
CA HIS A 149 -18.24 4.64 7.50
C HIS A 149 -17.46 5.96 7.69
N TRP A 150 -16.73 6.40 6.67
CA TRP A 150 -16.10 7.72 6.65
C TRP A 150 -16.51 8.49 5.38
N PRO A 151 -17.69 9.12 5.39
CA PRO A 151 -18.27 9.77 4.19
C PRO A 151 -17.37 10.83 3.55
N GLU A 152 -16.65 11.63 4.36
CA GLU A 152 -15.73 12.67 3.88
C GLU A 152 -14.58 12.06 3.10
N SER A 153 -14.00 10.97 3.61
CA SER A 153 -12.95 10.22 2.92
C SER A 153 -13.45 9.63 1.60
N TYR A 154 -14.58 8.94 1.66
CA TYR A 154 -15.19 8.33 0.49
C TYR A 154 -15.45 9.35 -0.62
N LYS A 155 -16.11 10.46 -0.31
CA LYS A 155 -16.40 11.54 -1.28
C LYS A 155 -15.13 12.09 -1.89
N LEU A 156 -14.15 12.46 -1.08
CA LEU A 156 -12.89 13.04 -1.55
C LEU A 156 -12.04 12.05 -2.35
N PHE A 157 -12.02 10.77 -1.95
CA PHE A 157 -11.34 9.74 -2.73
C PHE A 157 -11.94 9.61 -4.13
N VAL A 158 -13.27 9.56 -4.23
CA VAL A 158 -13.94 9.47 -5.54
C VAL A 158 -13.60 10.66 -6.42
N TYR A 159 -13.64 11.90 -5.90
CA TYR A 159 -13.35 13.09 -6.70
C TYR A 159 -11.90 13.24 -7.09
N ALA A 160 -10.99 13.04 -6.15
CA ALA A 160 -9.57 13.20 -6.40
C ALA A 160 -9.02 12.08 -7.28
N HIS A 161 -9.41 10.84 -7.02
CA HIS A 161 -8.77 9.69 -7.63
C HIS A 161 -9.62 9.02 -8.69
N ASN A 162 -10.88 8.69 -8.45
CA ASN A 162 -11.66 8.00 -9.48
C ASN A 162 -12.04 8.94 -10.63
N VAL A 163 -12.60 10.11 -10.35
CA VAL A 163 -12.92 11.09 -11.38
C VAL A 163 -11.66 11.81 -11.89
N GLY A 164 -10.76 12.17 -10.99
CA GLY A 164 -9.54 12.90 -11.30
C GLY A 164 -8.45 12.03 -11.91
N ALA A 165 -7.79 11.23 -11.09
CA ALA A 165 -6.60 10.47 -11.49
C ALA A 165 -6.92 9.34 -12.47
N ILE A 166 -7.92 8.48 -12.18
CA ILE A 166 -8.31 7.37 -13.08
C ILE A 166 -8.86 7.94 -14.38
N GLY A 167 -9.79 8.90 -14.33
CA GLY A 167 -10.34 9.51 -15.54
C GLY A 167 -9.30 10.20 -16.42
N THR A 168 -8.30 10.88 -15.82
CA THR A 168 -7.18 11.48 -16.57
C THR A 168 -6.23 10.40 -17.10
N GLY A 169 -5.90 9.40 -16.28
CA GLY A 169 -5.08 8.25 -16.70
C GLY A 169 -5.70 7.50 -17.87
N GLN A 170 -7.02 7.26 -17.84
CA GLN A 170 -7.74 6.63 -18.95
C GLN A 170 -7.67 7.44 -20.24
N ARG A 171 -7.79 8.79 -20.17
CA ARG A 171 -7.65 9.65 -21.36
C ARG A 171 -6.25 9.61 -21.97
N ILE A 172 -5.21 9.49 -21.13
CA ILE A 172 -3.81 9.44 -21.56
C ILE A 172 -3.45 8.06 -22.09
N LEU A 173 -3.76 7.00 -21.35
CA LEU A 173 -3.31 5.64 -21.63
C LEU A 173 -4.24 4.88 -22.59
N GLY A 174 -5.52 5.27 -22.65
CA GLY A 174 -6.59 4.45 -23.19
C GLY A 174 -7.03 3.34 -22.23
N GLU A 175 -8.26 2.86 -22.42
CA GLU A 175 -8.90 1.89 -21.53
C GLU A 175 -8.09 0.57 -21.36
N PRO A 176 -7.60 -0.10 -22.43
CA PRO A 176 -6.86 -1.36 -22.27
C PRO A 176 -5.57 -1.20 -21.47
N VAL A 177 -4.84 -0.10 -21.67
CA VAL A 177 -3.56 0.15 -20.97
C VAL A 177 -3.80 0.55 -19.52
N MET A 178 -4.85 1.33 -19.26
CA MET A 178 -5.30 1.64 -17.92
C MET A 178 -5.64 0.35 -17.14
N MET A 179 -6.43 -0.55 -17.74
CA MET A 179 -6.76 -1.85 -17.14
C MET A 179 -5.52 -2.70 -16.90
N ALA A 180 -4.59 -2.76 -17.86
CA ALA A 180 -3.33 -3.47 -17.72
C ALA A 180 -2.47 -2.91 -16.58
N THR A 181 -2.41 -1.60 -16.42
CA THR A 181 -1.69 -0.89 -15.36
C THR A 181 -2.31 -1.19 -14.00
N GLY A 182 -3.63 -1.05 -13.87
CA GLY A 182 -4.36 -1.37 -12.63
C GLY A 182 -4.25 -2.83 -12.24
N PHE A 183 -4.37 -3.75 -13.21
CA PHE A 183 -4.19 -5.18 -13.01
C PHE A 183 -2.78 -5.50 -12.49
N SER A 184 -1.73 -5.01 -13.17
CA SER A 184 -0.34 -5.31 -12.79
C SER A 184 0.05 -4.71 -11.44
N THR A 185 -0.50 -3.53 -11.07
CA THR A 185 -0.35 -2.96 -9.72
C THR A 185 -0.95 -3.89 -8.67
N SER A 186 -2.16 -4.40 -8.95
CA SER A 186 -2.91 -5.24 -8.01
C SER A 186 -2.32 -6.65 -7.89
N GLU A 187 -1.86 -7.23 -9.01
CA GLU A 187 -1.14 -8.51 -9.04
C GLU A 187 0.15 -8.44 -8.20
N ALA A 188 0.96 -7.40 -8.39
CA ALA A 188 2.19 -7.20 -7.64
C ALA A 188 1.96 -6.88 -6.15
N SER A 189 0.82 -6.29 -5.81
CA SER A 189 0.37 -6.10 -4.42
C SER A 189 -0.21 -7.37 -3.79
N GLY A 190 -0.65 -8.34 -4.60
CA GLY A 190 -1.35 -9.55 -4.15
C GLY A 190 -2.84 -9.34 -3.85
N CYS A 191 -3.44 -8.22 -4.31
CA CYS A 191 -4.84 -7.88 -4.07
C CYS A 191 -5.77 -8.53 -5.09
N ASN A 192 -6.36 -9.69 -4.78
CA ASN A 192 -7.25 -10.40 -5.68
C ASN A 192 -8.55 -9.64 -5.97
N TYR A 193 -9.08 -8.90 -4.99
CA TYR A 193 -10.23 -8.04 -5.19
C TYR A 193 -10.04 -7.08 -6.38
N CYS A 194 -8.94 -6.32 -6.35
CA CYS A 194 -8.66 -5.36 -7.41
C CYS A 194 -8.25 -6.01 -8.75
N GLN A 195 -7.58 -7.18 -8.72
CA GLN A 195 -7.29 -7.94 -9.95
C GLN A 195 -8.59 -8.32 -10.66
N VAL A 196 -9.57 -8.86 -9.92
CA VAL A 196 -10.88 -9.23 -10.47
C VAL A 196 -11.59 -8.01 -11.06
N HIS A 197 -11.57 -6.87 -10.37
CA HIS A 197 -12.17 -5.64 -10.89
C HIS A 197 -11.52 -5.19 -12.21
N MET A 198 -10.20 -5.28 -12.32
CA MET A 198 -9.48 -4.89 -13.54
C MET A 198 -9.64 -5.86 -14.71
N THR A 199 -10.01 -7.10 -14.46
CA THR A 199 -10.29 -8.09 -15.52
C THR A 199 -11.78 -8.15 -15.90
N SER A 200 -12.68 -7.54 -15.14
CA SER A 200 -14.13 -7.64 -15.35
C SER A 200 -14.84 -6.30 -15.61
N ALA A 201 -14.29 -5.18 -15.16
CA ALA A 201 -14.96 -3.86 -15.19
C ALA A 201 -15.29 -3.35 -16.61
N ALA A 202 -14.50 -3.69 -17.62
CA ALA A 202 -14.77 -3.33 -19.02
C ALA A 202 -15.47 -4.48 -19.82
N GLY A 203 -16.06 -5.45 -19.13
CA GLY A 203 -16.71 -6.60 -19.73
C GLY A 203 -15.73 -7.46 -20.54
N GLU A 204 -16.19 -8.00 -21.67
CA GLU A 204 -15.39 -8.92 -22.50
C GLU A 204 -14.03 -8.35 -22.94
N LYS A 205 -13.91 -7.01 -23.07
CA LYS A 205 -12.67 -6.35 -23.48
C LYS A 205 -11.54 -6.46 -22.44
N SER A 206 -11.86 -6.56 -21.15
CA SER A 206 -10.86 -6.64 -20.09
C SER A 206 -10.45 -8.06 -19.71
N LEU A 207 -11.28 -9.06 -20.03
CA LEU A 207 -11.04 -10.47 -19.65
C LEU A 207 -9.72 -11.05 -20.19
N GLY A 208 -9.25 -10.56 -21.33
CA GLY A 208 -8.00 -10.99 -21.98
C GLY A 208 -6.74 -10.28 -21.51
N ILE A 209 -6.83 -9.22 -20.73
CA ILE A 209 -5.70 -8.33 -20.36
C ILE A 209 -4.50 -9.08 -19.77
N PRO A 210 -4.63 -9.98 -18.80
CA PRO A 210 -3.48 -10.71 -18.25
C PRO A 210 -2.72 -11.50 -19.32
N LYS A 211 -3.45 -12.18 -20.22
CA LYS A 211 -2.85 -12.96 -21.31
C LYS A 211 -2.17 -12.08 -22.36
N LEU A 212 -2.74 -10.90 -22.65
CA LEU A 212 -2.15 -9.93 -23.58
C LEU A 212 -0.85 -9.34 -23.02
N ILE A 213 -0.81 -9.01 -21.72
CA ILE A 213 0.43 -8.55 -21.05
C ILE A 213 1.51 -9.62 -21.18
N GLU A 214 1.19 -10.87 -20.85
CA GLU A 214 2.15 -11.97 -20.90
C GLU A 214 2.64 -12.25 -22.33
N ALA A 215 1.74 -12.24 -23.32
CA ALA A 215 2.10 -12.38 -24.74
C ALA A 215 3.02 -11.24 -25.19
N ALA A 216 2.76 -10.00 -24.80
CA ALA A 216 3.58 -8.85 -25.12
C ALA A 216 4.98 -8.93 -24.48
N ARG A 217 5.08 -9.39 -23.21
CA ARG A 217 6.35 -9.64 -22.52
C ARG A 217 7.22 -10.67 -23.25
N ARG A 218 6.60 -11.69 -23.85
CA ARG A 218 7.27 -12.73 -24.65
C ARG A 218 7.56 -12.33 -26.09
N GLY A 219 7.15 -11.14 -26.53
CA GLY A 219 7.26 -10.71 -27.92
C GLY A 219 6.29 -11.44 -28.86
N GLN A 220 5.20 -11.99 -28.35
CA GLN A 220 4.19 -12.79 -29.02
C GLN A 220 2.82 -12.09 -29.08
N ALA A 221 2.79 -10.77 -28.89
CA ALA A 221 1.55 -10.00 -28.96
C ALA A 221 0.91 -10.18 -30.37
N PRO A 222 -0.40 -10.48 -30.43
CA PRO A 222 -1.10 -10.56 -31.70
C PRO A 222 -1.01 -9.24 -32.51
N GLU A 223 -1.03 -9.31 -33.82
CA GLU A 223 -1.11 -8.12 -34.65
C GLU A 223 -2.38 -7.32 -34.32
N GLY A 224 -2.25 -6.00 -34.16
CA GLY A 224 -3.37 -5.15 -33.74
C GLY A 224 -3.75 -5.25 -32.26
N SER A 225 -2.97 -6.00 -31.43
CA SER A 225 -3.18 -6.06 -29.98
C SER A 225 -3.14 -4.67 -29.35
N PRO A 226 -4.08 -4.33 -28.44
CA PRO A 226 -4.02 -3.08 -27.70
C PRO A 226 -2.86 -3.05 -26.69
N ILE A 227 -2.30 -4.21 -26.35
CA ILE A 227 -1.14 -4.35 -25.46
C ILE A 227 0.03 -4.91 -26.26
N GLY A 228 0.97 -4.04 -26.59
CA GLY A 228 2.26 -4.38 -27.20
C GLY A 228 3.43 -4.20 -26.21
N PRO A 229 4.69 -4.27 -26.70
CA PRO A 229 5.87 -4.17 -25.82
C PRO A 229 5.97 -2.87 -25.02
N PHE A 230 5.48 -1.76 -25.54
CA PHE A 230 5.47 -0.47 -24.82
C PHE A 230 4.45 -0.49 -23.69
N GLU A 231 3.23 -0.91 -23.97
CA GLU A 231 2.16 -0.98 -22.98
C GLU A 231 2.46 -2.02 -21.90
N ALA A 232 3.05 -3.15 -22.24
CA ALA A 232 3.52 -4.13 -21.25
C ALA A 232 4.64 -3.56 -20.38
N ALA A 233 5.53 -2.71 -20.91
CA ALA A 233 6.54 -2.04 -20.10
C ALA A 233 5.94 -1.00 -19.12
N LEU A 234 4.83 -0.33 -19.48
CA LEU A 234 4.07 0.52 -18.55
C LEU A 234 3.39 -0.31 -17.46
N ALA A 235 2.84 -1.47 -17.79
CA ALA A 235 2.28 -2.42 -16.83
C ALA A 235 3.37 -2.93 -15.84
N ASP A 236 4.58 -3.25 -16.36
CA ASP A 236 5.73 -3.62 -15.53
C ASP A 236 6.18 -2.46 -14.61
N LEU A 237 6.12 -1.22 -15.10
CA LEU A 237 6.41 -0.03 -14.29
C LEU A 237 5.42 0.13 -13.12
N ALA A 238 4.15 -0.11 -13.37
CA ALA A 238 3.11 -0.08 -12.35
C ALA A 238 3.29 -1.21 -11.31
N ALA A 239 3.62 -2.42 -11.75
CA ALA A 239 3.96 -3.54 -10.86
C ALA A 239 5.20 -3.22 -9.99
N ALA A 240 6.24 -2.63 -10.58
CA ALA A 240 7.43 -2.20 -9.84
C ALA A 240 7.12 -1.10 -8.81
N ALA A 241 6.19 -0.18 -9.12
CA ALA A 241 5.75 0.83 -8.16
C ALA A 241 5.03 0.21 -6.96
N ALA A 242 4.23 -0.83 -7.17
CA ALA A 242 3.53 -1.55 -6.11
C ALA A 242 4.49 -2.21 -5.10
N THR A 243 5.67 -2.63 -5.56
CA THR A 243 6.71 -3.28 -4.73
C THR A 243 7.91 -2.36 -4.40
N ASN A 244 7.83 -1.08 -4.78
CA ASN A 244 8.90 -0.09 -4.63
C ASN A 244 10.24 -0.53 -5.26
N THR A 245 10.18 -1.12 -6.47
CA THR A 245 11.35 -1.65 -7.21
C THR A 245 11.56 -0.97 -8.56
N VAL A 246 11.05 0.26 -8.72
CA VAL A 246 11.24 1.04 -9.95
C VAL A 246 12.70 1.37 -10.15
N SER A 247 13.31 0.84 -11.22
CA SER A 247 14.72 1.07 -11.57
C SER A 247 14.89 1.97 -12.79
N ASP A 248 16.12 2.49 -12.97
CA ASP A 248 16.46 3.29 -14.16
C ASP A 248 16.42 2.44 -15.43
N GLU A 249 16.78 1.16 -15.35
CA GLU A 249 16.71 0.21 -16.47
C GLU A 249 15.28 -0.01 -16.92
N LEU A 250 14.33 -0.08 -15.97
CA LEU A 250 12.91 -0.22 -16.30
C LEU A 250 12.39 1.03 -17.01
N LEU A 251 12.69 2.22 -16.52
CA LEU A 251 12.32 3.48 -17.18
C LEU A 251 12.99 3.63 -18.56
N ALA A 252 14.26 3.23 -18.70
CA ALA A 252 14.94 3.21 -19.97
C ALA A 252 14.28 2.22 -20.95
N ARG A 253 13.81 1.05 -20.47
CA ARG A 253 13.06 0.08 -21.28
C ARG A 253 11.73 0.65 -21.77
N VAL A 254 10.98 1.37 -20.93
CA VAL A 254 9.75 2.07 -21.33
C VAL A 254 10.04 3.03 -22.47
N ARG A 255 11.04 3.90 -22.33
CA ARG A 255 11.43 4.89 -23.34
C ARG A 255 11.94 4.24 -24.65
N ALA A 256 12.71 3.16 -24.55
CA ALA A 256 13.20 2.42 -25.71
C ALA A 256 12.06 1.77 -26.50
N ASN A 257 11.06 1.19 -25.84
CA ASN A 257 9.89 0.61 -26.50
C ASN A 257 9.00 1.70 -27.14
N ALA A 258 8.86 2.86 -26.49
CA ALA A 258 8.17 4.02 -27.05
C ALA A 258 8.83 4.51 -28.35
N SER A 259 10.17 4.61 -28.36
CA SER A 259 10.94 5.03 -29.54
C SER A 259 10.74 4.08 -30.72
N ARG A 260 10.67 2.77 -30.49
CA ARG A 260 10.36 1.77 -31.53
C ARG A 260 8.96 1.94 -32.11
N LYS A 261 8.00 2.36 -31.27
CA LYS A 261 6.62 2.67 -31.67
C LYS A 261 6.47 4.08 -32.25
N ARG A 262 7.54 4.89 -32.27
CA ARG A 262 7.59 6.29 -32.73
C ARG A 262 6.65 7.21 -31.94
N ILE A 263 6.51 6.97 -30.63
CA ILE A 263 5.79 7.84 -29.71
C ILE A 263 6.67 9.05 -29.41
N SER A 264 6.09 10.26 -29.36
CA SER A 264 6.82 11.48 -29.02
C SER A 264 7.34 11.42 -27.58
N GLN A 265 8.40 12.17 -27.27
CA GLN A 265 8.92 12.23 -25.90
C GLN A 265 7.87 12.80 -24.92
N GLU A 266 7.09 13.79 -25.35
CA GLU A 266 6.03 14.36 -24.55
C GLU A 266 4.95 13.31 -24.21
N ASP A 267 4.51 12.53 -25.19
CA ASP A 267 3.54 11.47 -24.98
C ASP A 267 4.10 10.35 -24.09
N VAL A 268 5.39 10.04 -24.19
CA VAL A 268 6.05 9.05 -23.31
C VAL A 268 5.99 9.49 -21.84
N GLU A 269 6.37 10.73 -21.56
CA GLU A 269 6.32 11.27 -20.18
C GLU A 269 4.87 11.41 -19.69
N ALA A 270 3.92 11.76 -20.57
CA ALA A 270 2.50 11.72 -20.24
C ALA A 270 2.02 10.30 -19.89
N ASN A 271 2.41 9.28 -20.67
CA ASN A 271 2.07 7.87 -20.37
C ASN A 271 2.70 7.37 -19.06
N ILE A 272 3.95 7.75 -18.75
CA ILE A 272 4.59 7.44 -17.46
C ILE A 272 3.80 8.10 -16.31
N THR A 273 3.41 9.36 -16.48
CA THR A 273 2.58 10.08 -15.49
C THR A 273 1.21 9.44 -15.33
N GLY A 274 0.55 9.06 -16.44
CA GLY A 274 -0.72 8.32 -16.43
C GLY A 274 -0.59 6.99 -15.66
N THR A 275 0.49 6.27 -15.92
CA THR A 275 0.81 5.03 -15.18
C THR A 275 0.98 5.28 -13.68
N ALA A 276 1.69 6.36 -13.30
CA ALA A 276 1.86 6.74 -11.89
C ALA A 276 0.52 7.05 -11.21
N MET A 277 -0.38 7.76 -11.90
CA MET A 277 -1.72 8.08 -11.39
C MET A 277 -2.57 6.84 -11.18
N ILE A 278 -2.60 5.92 -12.14
CA ILE A 278 -3.35 4.66 -12.01
C ILE A 278 -2.76 3.80 -10.89
N ALA A 279 -1.45 3.59 -10.87
CA ALA A 279 -0.79 2.83 -9.80
C ALA A 279 -1.06 3.44 -8.41
N SER A 280 -1.11 4.75 -8.31
CA SER A 280 -1.45 5.51 -7.10
C SER A 280 -2.88 5.21 -6.61
N ALA A 281 -3.88 5.31 -7.48
CA ALA A 281 -5.28 5.01 -7.12
C ALA A 281 -5.43 3.56 -6.63
N PHE A 282 -4.78 2.62 -7.32
CA PHE A 282 -4.72 1.22 -6.88
C PHE A 282 -3.87 1.02 -5.63
N GLY A 283 -2.91 1.90 -5.35
CA GLY A 283 -2.19 1.93 -4.08
C GLY A 283 -3.11 2.13 -2.88
N PHE A 284 -4.10 3.01 -3.01
CA PHE A 284 -5.15 3.18 -2.00
C PHE A 284 -6.08 1.97 -1.95
N LEU A 285 -6.66 1.60 -3.09
CA LEU A 285 -7.68 0.54 -3.16
C LEU A 285 -7.15 -0.83 -2.71
N ASN A 286 -5.96 -1.23 -3.19
CA ASN A 286 -5.35 -2.50 -2.79
C ASN A 286 -5.14 -2.53 -1.27
N THR A 287 -4.59 -1.45 -0.70
CA THR A 287 -4.29 -1.38 0.73
C THR A 287 -5.57 -1.42 1.57
N PHE A 288 -6.58 -0.62 1.21
CA PHE A 288 -7.84 -0.57 1.93
C PHE A 288 -8.58 -1.91 1.85
N ASN A 289 -8.74 -2.45 0.63
CA ASN A 289 -9.51 -3.68 0.40
C ASN A 289 -8.85 -4.91 1.01
N ASP A 290 -7.52 -5.00 0.97
CA ASP A 290 -6.79 -6.11 1.61
C ASP A 290 -6.84 -6.04 3.13
N LEU A 291 -6.71 -4.84 3.74
CA LEU A 291 -6.86 -4.69 5.20
C LEU A 291 -8.28 -5.01 5.66
N ALA A 292 -9.29 -4.52 4.95
CA ALA A 292 -10.69 -4.79 5.26
C ALA A 292 -11.11 -6.23 4.93
N GLY A 293 -10.50 -6.86 3.93
CA GLY A 293 -10.86 -8.18 3.45
C GLY A 293 -12.23 -8.19 2.75
N VAL A 294 -12.51 -7.14 1.97
CA VAL A 294 -13.81 -6.96 1.27
C VAL A 294 -14.10 -8.13 0.33
N ASP A 295 -15.30 -8.70 0.39
CA ASP A 295 -15.72 -9.76 -0.54
C ASP A 295 -15.80 -9.28 -1.98
N ILE A 296 -15.39 -10.16 -2.89
CA ILE A 296 -15.53 -9.93 -4.33
C ILE A 296 -16.98 -10.18 -4.73
N GLU A 297 -17.52 -9.35 -5.61
CA GLU A 297 -18.85 -9.53 -6.21
C GLU A 297 -18.92 -10.86 -6.97
N ALA A 298 -19.91 -11.71 -6.65
CA ALA A 298 -19.99 -13.09 -7.15
C ALA A 298 -19.97 -13.18 -8.69
N HIS A 299 -20.62 -12.23 -9.37
CA HIS A 299 -20.62 -12.20 -10.83
C HIS A 299 -19.20 -12.04 -11.40
N TRP A 300 -18.44 -11.09 -10.87
CA TRP A 300 -17.08 -10.81 -11.34
C TRP A 300 -16.08 -11.87 -10.91
N ALA A 301 -16.24 -12.44 -9.71
CA ALA A 301 -15.43 -13.56 -9.25
C ALA A 301 -15.50 -14.74 -10.24
N ARG A 302 -16.74 -15.17 -10.61
CA ARG A 302 -16.94 -16.26 -11.59
C ARG A 302 -16.34 -15.93 -12.96
N GLN A 303 -16.52 -14.69 -13.44
CA GLN A 303 -16.01 -14.27 -14.73
C GLN A 303 -14.48 -14.26 -14.78
N SER A 304 -13.82 -13.74 -13.73
CA SER A 304 -12.36 -13.68 -13.65
C SER A 304 -11.73 -15.06 -13.45
N GLU A 305 -12.33 -15.93 -12.65
CA GLU A 305 -11.88 -17.31 -12.49
C GLU A 305 -11.88 -18.06 -13.84
N GLN A 306 -12.97 -17.98 -14.60
CA GLN A 306 -13.11 -18.64 -15.89
C GLN A 306 -12.17 -18.08 -16.97
N SER A 307 -11.95 -16.75 -17.00
CA SER A 307 -11.18 -16.09 -18.07
C SER A 307 -9.69 -15.99 -17.78
N ALA A 308 -9.31 -15.76 -16.52
CA ALA A 308 -7.95 -15.46 -16.09
C ALA A 308 -7.41 -16.40 -15.00
N GLY A 309 -8.25 -17.28 -14.41
CA GLY A 309 -7.86 -18.18 -13.34
C GLY A 309 -7.58 -17.46 -12.01
N ILE A 310 -8.21 -16.28 -11.78
CA ILE A 310 -8.03 -15.50 -10.57
C ILE A 310 -9.04 -15.98 -9.53
N GLU A 311 -8.51 -16.52 -8.42
CA GLU A 311 -9.30 -16.96 -7.28
C GLU A 311 -9.56 -15.78 -6.32
N ALA A 312 -10.64 -15.87 -5.53
CA ALA A 312 -10.96 -14.84 -4.55
C ALA A 312 -9.91 -14.70 -3.43
N GLY A 313 -9.26 -15.81 -3.08
CA GLY A 313 -8.26 -15.84 -2.01
C GLY A 313 -8.88 -15.43 -0.65
N ARG A 314 -8.19 -14.57 0.10
CA ARG A 314 -8.65 -14.08 1.42
C ARG A 314 -9.91 -13.21 1.39
N HIS A 315 -10.28 -12.67 0.23
CA HIS A 315 -11.43 -11.78 0.11
C HIS A 315 -12.77 -12.51 0.23
N GLY A 316 -12.82 -13.79 -0.15
CA GLY A 316 -14.11 -14.49 -0.26
C GLY A 316 -14.95 -13.97 -1.43
N VAL A 317 -16.18 -14.47 -1.51
CA VAL A 317 -17.14 -14.08 -2.56
C VAL A 317 -18.48 -13.81 -1.89
N SER A 318 -19.02 -12.60 -2.09
CA SER A 318 -20.34 -12.24 -1.56
C SER A 318 -21.46 -12.81 -2.43
N GLU A 319 -22.69 -12.77 -1.91
CA GLU A 319 -23.88 -12.92 -2.75
C GLU A 319 -23.88 -11.87 -3.86
N ASP A 320 -24.51 -12.18 -4.99
CA ASP A 320 -24.57 -11.28 -6.13
C ASP A 320 -25.53 -10.11 -5.82
N ARG A 321 -24.95 -8.96 -5.48
CA ARG A 321 -25.69 -7.71 -5.17
C ARG A 321 -25.87 -6.80 -6.37
N THR A 322 -25.35 -7.17 -7.53
CA THR A 322 -25.39 -6.33 -8.73
C THR A 322 -26.83 -6.00 -9.11
N ALA A 323 -27.71 -7.02 -9.14
CA ALA A 323 -29.12 -6.83 -9.42
C ALA A 323 -29.82 -5.96 -8.36
N THR A 324 -29.53 -6.19 -7.07
CA THR A 324 -30.10 -5.40 -5.97
C THR A 324 -29.72 -3.93 -6.08
N ASN A 325 -28.46 -3.64 -6.39
CA ASN A 325 -27.99 -2.25 -6.54
C ASN A 325 -28.60 -1.57 -7.78
N LEU A 326 -28.84 -2.29 -8.87
CA LEU A 326 -29.50 -1.77 -10.08
C LEU A 326 -30.97 -1.40 -9.82
N ASP A 327 -31.67 -2.18 -9.01
CA ASP A 327 -33.08 -1.98 -8.70
C ASP A 327 -33.32 -0.92 -7.61
N HIS A 328 -32.26 -0.45 -6.91
CA HIS A 328 -32.40 0.61 -5.92
C HIS A 328 -32.80 1.93 -6.56
N ASP A 329 -33.95 2.46 -6.15
CA ASP A 329 -34.35 3.84 -6.41
C ASP A 329 -33.50 4.79 -5.54
N LEU A 330 -32.38 5.26 -6.11
CA LEU A 330 -31.56 6.27 -5.45
C LEU A 330 -32.33 7.58 -5.35
N PRO A 331 -32.27 8.29 -4.20
CA PRO A 331 -32.90 9.58 -4.05
C PRO A 331 -32.46 10.52 -5.17
N GLN A 332 -33.41 11.26 -5.71
CA GLN A 332 -33.18 12.27 -6.75
C GLN A 332 -32.62 13.55 -6.09
N GLY A 333 -31.90 14.34 -6.87
CA GLY A 333 -31.29 15.60 -6.40
C GLY A 333 -29.83 15.44 -5.96
N GLY A 334 -29.30 16.49 -5.33
CA GLY A 334 -27.87 16.59 -5.03
C GLY A 334 -27.08 17.24 -6.17
N PRO A 335 -25.83 17.63 -5.90
CA PRO A 335 -24.96 18.30 -6.88
C PRO A 335 -24.50 17.31 -7.97
N SER A 336 -24.17 17.83 -9.15
CA SER A 336 -23.41 17.04 -10.15
C SER A 336 -21.99 16.74 -9.65
N VAL A 337 -21.33 15.75 -10.24
CA VAL A 337 -19.93 15.44 -9.93
C VAL A 337 -19.04 16.67 -10.18
N GLU A 338 -19.29 17.41 -11.26
CA GLU A 338 -18.55 18.64 -11.60
C GLU A 338 -18.76 19.74 -10.56
N ALA A 339 -19.99 19.90 -10.05
CA ALA A 339 -20.29 20.88 -9.00
C ALA A 339 -19.57 20.54 -7.69
N MET A 340 -19.45 19.26 -7.36
CA MET A 340 -18.74 18.78 -6.18
C MET A 340 -17.21 18.97 -6.34
N VAL A 341 -16.67 18.67 -7.51
CA VAL A 341 -15.26 18.97 -7.83
C VAL A 341 -14.99 20.46 -7.66
N ALA A 342 -15.82 21.32 -8.25
CA ALA A 342 -15.70 22.77 -8.16
C ALA A 342 -15.78 23.28 -6.71
N LYS A 343 -16.65 22.70 -5.88
CA LYS A 343 -16.74 23.01 -4.43
C LYS A 343 -15.41 22.81 -3.72
N TYR A 344 -14.76 21.67 -3.93
CA TYR A 344 -13.49 21.36 -3.26
C TYR A 344 -12.32 22.18 -3.83
N GLU A 345 -12.28 22.40 -5.14
CA GLU A 345 -11.27 23.27 -5.77
C GLU A 345 -11.38 24.72 -5.28
N ALA A 346 -12.60 25.23 -5.10
CA ALA A 346 -12.83 26.58 -4.58
C ALA A 346 -12.27 26.79 -3.16
N ILE A 347 -12.22 25.75 -2.31
CA ILE A 347 -11.60 25.83 -0.98
C ILE A 347 -10.10 26.12 -1.11
N VAL A 348 -9.42 25.44 -2.03
CA VAL A 348 -7.99 25.62 -2.28
C VAL A 348 -7.72 26.99 -2.93
N GLU A 349 -8.55 27.41 -3.85
CA GLU A 349 -8.48 28.75 -4.49
C GLU A 349 -8.67 29.87 -3.47
N ALA A 350 -9.69 29.78 -2.61
CA ALA A 350 -9.94 30.75 -1.54
C ALA A 350 -8.78 30.88 -0.55
N ALA A 351 -7.97 29.84 -0.41
CA ALA A 351 -6.74 29.86 0.39
C ALA A 351 -5.53 30.48 -0.32
N GLY A 352 -5.67 30.94 -1.57
CA GLY A 352 -4.57 31.46 -2.39
C GLY A 352 -3.85 30.40 -3.25
N GLY A 353 -4.55 29.29 -3.55
CA GLY A 353 -4.06 28.20 -4.39
C GLY A 353 -3.33 27.10 -3.60
N VAL A 354 -2.89 26.07 -4.34
CA VAL A 354 -2.30 24.84 -3.77
C VAL A 354 -1.14 25.11 -2.82
N ASN A 355 -0.22 26.02 -3.20
CA ASN A 355 0.96 26.33 -2.38
C ASN A 355 0.59 26.98 -1.04
N ALA A 356 -0.34 27.92 -1.04
CA ALA A 356 -0.80 28.59 0.18
C ALA A 356 -1.61 27.61 1.06
N TYR A 357 -2.51 26.86 0.45
CA TYR A 357 -3.32 25.86 1.13
C TYR A 357 -2.44 24.81 1.82
N THR A 358 -1.53 24.16 1.10
CA THR A 358 -0.70 23.08 1.68
C THR A 358 0.28 23.59 2.72
N ARG A 359 0.83 24.79 2.59
CA ARG A 359 1.67 25.40 3.63
C ARG A 359 0.88 25.72 4.89
N ARG A 360 -0.37 26.14 4.76
CA ARG A 360 -1.25 26.37 5.92
C ARG A 360 -1.58 25.05 6.63
N GLU A 361 -1.94 24.00 5.89
CA GLU A 361 -2.38 22.72 6.45
C GLU A 361 -1.21 21.85 6.93
N LEU A 362 -0.10 21.82 6.20
CA LEU A 362 1.02 20.87 6.41
C LEU A 362 2.33 21.55 6.83
N GLY A 363 2.41 22.88 6.74
CA GLY A 363 3.65 23.64 6.93
C GLY A 363 4.65 23.53 5.76
N LEU A 364 4.37 22.73 4.73
CA LEU A 364 5.18 22.59 3.51
C LEU A 364 4.28 22.22 2.32
N LEU A 365 4.83 22.35 1.10
CA LEU A 365 4.29 21.69 -0.08
C LEU A 365 5.16 20.47 -0.38
N PRO A 366 4.68 19.23 -0.15
CA PRO A 366 5.44 18.03 -0.48
C PRO A 366 5.76 17.94 -1.98
N ASP A 367 6.97 17.52 -2.34
CA ASP A 367 7.42 17.47 -3.73
C ASP A 367 6.58 16.49 -4.56
N TRP A 368 6.14 15.37 -3.97
CA TRP A 368 5.25 14.42 -4.63
C TRP A 368 3.95 15.09 -5.11
N MET A 369 3.38 16.01 -4.31
CA MET A 369 2.15 16.73 -4.67
C MET A 369 2.40 17.71 -5.82
N ARG A 370 3.59 18.35 -5.83
CA ARG A 370 4.00 19.26 -6.91
C ARG A 370 4.15 18.54 -8.26
N LEU A 371 4.49 17.24 -8.24
CA LEU A 371 4.68 16.42 -9.44
C LEU A 371 3.37 15.92 -10.06
N TRP A 372 2.23 16.05 -9.36
CA TRP A 372 0.93 15.75 -9.96
C TRP A 372 0.62 16.72 -11.10
N PRO A 373 -0.17 16.28 -12.12
CA PRO A 373 -0.68 17.17 -13.15
C PRO A 373 -1.36 18.40 -12.54
N GLU A 374 -1.09 19.58 -13.09
CA GLU A 374 -1.48 20.85 -12.50
C GLU A 374 -2.98 20.93 -12.17
N HIS A 375 -3.83 20.49 -13.11
CA HIS A 375 -5.29 20.49 -12.96
C HIS A 375 -5.83 19.51 -11.90
N LEU A 376 -4.99 18.63 -11.34
CA LEU A 376 -5.37 17.69 -10.27
C LEU A 376 -4.79 18.08 -8.90
N ARG A 377 -3.82 19.01 -8.84
CA ARG A 377 -3.11 19.34 -7.60
C ARG A 377 -4.03 19.82 -6.48
N ALA A 378 -5.01 20.65 -6.81
CA ALA A 378 -5.96 21.15 -5.82
C ALA A 378 -6.76 20.01 -5.17
N ARG A 379 -7.25 19.06 -5.96
CA ARG A 379 -8.01 17.91 -5.48
C ARG A 379 -7.18 17.01 -4.56
N HIS A 380 -5.92 16.78 -4.92
CA HIS A 380 -5.01 15.96 -4.12
C HIS A 380 -4.57 16.67 -2.85
N ALA A 381 -4.37 17.98 -2.90
CA ALA A 381 -4.04 18.78 -1.73
C ALA A 381 -5.13 18.72 -0.67
N ILE A 382 -6.40 18.94 -1.09
CA ILE A 382 -7.52 18.88 -0.14
C ILE A 382 -7.75 17.45 0.36
N PHE A 383 -7.72 16.44 -0.52
CA PHE A 383 -7.85 15.04 -0.12
C PHE A 383 -6.82 14.67 0.95
N TYR A 384 -5.54 14.93 0.69
CA TYR A 384 -4.48 14.60 1.63
C TYR A 384 -4.63 15.34 2.96
N ALA A 385 -4.89 16.65 2.94
CA ALA A 385 -5.06 17.43 4.16
C ALA A 385 -6.27 16.97 4.99
N GLU A 386 -7.43 16.70 4.35
CA GLU A 386 -8.62 16.23 5.05
C GLU A 386 -8.43 14.84 5.67
N MET A 387 -7.66 13.96 5.03
CA MET A 387 -7.39 12.63 5.57
C MET A 387 -6.31 12.64 6.65
N MET A 388 -5.31 13.50 6.55
CA MET A 388 -4.09 13.40 7.37
C MET A 388 -4.02 14.41 8.52
N GLN A 389 -4.76 15.52 8.47
CA GLN A 389 -4.80 16.50 9.55
C GLN A 389 -5.89 16.20 10.57
N ASP A 390 -5.85 16.90 11.71
CA ASP A 390 -6.92 16.82 12.70
C ASP A 390 -8.21 17.40 12.13
N ARG A 391 -9.28 16.64 12.20
CA ARG A 391 -10.62 17.00 11.72
C ARG A 391 -11.67 16.42 12.66
N ASP A 392 -12.78 17.14 12.84
CA ASP A 392 -13.90 16.70 13.69
C ASP A 392 -14.53 15.37 13.23
N HIS A 393 -14.40 15.06 11.95
CA HIS A 393 -14.91 13.81 11.37
C HIS A 393 -13.93 12.62 11.46
N SER A 394 -12.76 12.78 12.11
CA SER A 394 -11.78 11.70 12.29
C SER A 394 -11.33 11.57 13.73
N PRO A 395 -11.51 10.40 14.37
CA PRO A 395 -11.09 10.15 15.75
C PRO A 395 -9.58 9.89 15.89
N VAL A 396 -8.85 9.76 14.77
CA VAL A 396 -7.42 9.47 14.76
C VAL A 396 -6.64 10.79 14.73
N PRO A 397 -5.79 11.07 15.73
CA PRO A 397 -4.99 12.30 15.75
C PRO A 397 -4.02 12.39 14.56
N SER A 398 -3.76 13.59 14.06
CA SER A 398 -2.88 13.81 12.91
C SER A 398 -1.46 13.29 13.13
N GLU A 399 -0.90 13.44 14.33
CA GLU A 399 0.39 12.84 14.68
C GLU A 399 0.40 11.32 14.40
N LEU A 400 -0.61 10.61 14.90
CA LEU A 400 -0.69 9.15 14.72
C LEU A 400 -0.88 8.78 13.26
N LYS A 401 -1.69 9.53 12.50
CA LYS A 401 -1.86 9.34 11.04
C LYS A 401 -0.53 9.43 10.30
N HIS A 402 0.26 10.46 10.58
CA HIS A 402 1.58 10.65 9.97
C HIS A 402 2.59 9.58 10.41
N LEU A 403 2.57 9.16 11.68
CA LEU A 403 3.39 8.05 12.17
C LEU A 403 3.00 6.72 11.50
N MET A 404 1.72 6.46 11.28
CA MET A 404 1.25 5.29 10.53
C MET A 404 1.75 5.32 9.08
N ALA A 405 1.63 6.46 8.39
CA ALA A 405 2.12 6.61 7.03
C ALA A 405 3.65 6.42 6.96
N ARG A 406 4.39 6.93 7.96
CA ARG A 406 5.82 6.70 8.11
C ARG A 406 6.16 5.22 8.30
N VAL A 407 5.46 4.52 9.19
CA VAL A 407 5.66 3.08 9.43
C VAL A 407 5.38 2.26 8.17
N SER A 408 4.30 2.54 7.46
CA SER A 408 3.97 1.89 6.18
C SER A 408 5.07 2.13 5.13
N ALA A 409 5.60 3.37 5.06
CA ALA A 409 6.69 3.71 4.15
C ALA A 409 8.00 2.98 4.52
N ILE A 410 8.36 2.92 5.81
CA ILE A 410 9.53 2.17 6.28
C ILE A 410 9.38 0.69 5.93
N ALA A 411 8.22 0.09 6.20
CA ALA A 411 7.95 -1.31 5.92
C ALA A 411 8.15 -1.66 4.44
N ARG A 412 7.78 -0.75 3.53
CA ARG A 412 7.91 -0.92 2.08
C ARG A 412 9.27 -0.46 1.51
N GLY A 413 10.13 0.12 2.33
CA GLY A 413 11.43 0.63 1.87
C GLY A 413 11.34 1.96 1.09
N HIS A 414 10.37 2.83 1.41
CA HIS A 414 10.13 4.08 0.69
C HIS A 414 10.71 5.29 1.45
N ASP A 415 11.99 5.57 1.23
CA ASP A 415 12.79 6.56 1.96
C ASP A 415 12.18 7.97 1.96
N TYR A 416 11.75 8.45 0.77
CA TYR A 416 11.17 9.78 0.63
C TYR A 416 9.95 9.97 1.54
N LEU A 417 8.96 9.07 1.44
CA LEU A 417 7.74 9.21 2.24
C LEU A 417 8.02 9.03 3.74
N ALA A 418 8.90 8.09 4.12
CA ALA A 418 9.29 7.92 5.50
C ALA A 418 9.91 9.19 6.09
N ALA A 419 10.69 9.93 5.31
CA ALA A 419 11.29 11.20 5.73
C ALA A 419 10.25 12.32 5.88
N VAL A 420 9.40 12.52 4.87
CA VAL A 420 8.36 13.56 4.87
C VAL A 420 7.36 13.35 6.01
N GLU A 421 6.86 12.13 6.15
CA GLU A 421 5.89 11.79 7.21
C GLU A 421 6.50 11.91 8.62
N GLY A 422 7.81 11.69 8.76
CA GLY A 422 8.52 11.96 10.01
C GLY A 422 8.48 13.43 10.43
N LEU A 423 8.70 14.36 9.49
CA LEU A 423 8.58 15.80 9.74
C LEU A 423 7.13 16.20 10.04
N LEU A 424 6.17 15.66 9.29
CA LEU A 424 4.75 15.98 9.49
C LEU A 424 4.25 15.49 10.84
N ALA A 425 4.62 14.28 11.26
CA ALA A 425 4.33 13.76 12.59
C ALA A 425 4.93 14.64 13.70
N TYR A 426 6.21 15.03 13.56
CA TYR A 426 6.89 15.92 14.49
C TYR A 426 6.14 17.25 14.67
N ARG A 427 5.69 17.85 13.56
CA ARG A 427 4.92 19.11 13.60
C ARG A 427 3.56 18.95 14.24
N ALA A 428 2.84 17.89 13.89
CA ALA A 428 1.52 17.59 14.44
C ALA A 428 1.56 17.37 15.95
N ALA A 429 2.66 16.82 16.47
CA ALA A 429 2.89 16.60 17.91
C ALA A 429 3.37 17.84 18.68
N GLY A 430 3.50 19.00 18.05
CA GLY A 430 3.94 20.24 18.71
C GLY A 430 5.45 20.47 18.73
N SER A 431 6.23 19.72 17.96
CA SER A 431 7.65 19.96 17.67
C SER A 431 8.58 19.92 18.90
N ASP A 432 8.32 19.02 19.83
CA ASP A 432 9.15 18.82 21.03
C ASP A 432 10.08 17.60 20.91
N GLN A 433 10.92 17.37 21.93
CA GLN A 433 11.84 16.23 21.94
C GLN A 433 11.10 14.87 21.95
N ARG A 434 9.94 14.79 22.60
CA ARG A 434 9.13 13.57 22.64
C ARG A 434 8.62 13.22 21.24
N ALA A 435 8.22 14.21 20.46
CA ALA A 435 7.80 14.02 19.06
C ALA A 435 8.95 13.47 18.19
N VAL A 436 10.20 13.92 18.43
CA VAL A 436 11.39 13.36 17.77
C VAL A 436 11.56 11.88 18.09
N GLU A 437 11.49 11.51 19.37
CA GLU A 437 11.65 10.11 19.79
C GLU A 437 10.50 9.22 19.28
N ARG A 438 9.28 9.73 19.24
CA ARG A 438 8.15 9.03 18.63
C ARG A 438 8.35 8.82 17.12
N ALA A 439 8.82 9.83 16.40
CA ALA A 439 9.14 9.69 14.98
C ALA A 439 10.32 8.73 14.74
N ARG A 440 11.30 8.66 15.66
CA ARG A 440 12.43 7.73 15.60
C ARG A 440 11.99 6.28 15.79
N HIS A 441 11.16 6.02 16.79
CA HIS A 441 10.84 4.67 17.29
C HIS A 441 9.44 4.16 16.91
N CYS A 442 8.70 4.84 16.03
CA CYS A 442 7.37 4.37 15.60
C CYS A 442 7.40 2.99 14.94
N PHE A 443 8.46 2.68 14.18
CA PHE A 443 8.62 1.37 13.55
C PHE A 443 8.98 0.29 14.59
N ASP A 444 9.77 0.63 15.60
CA ASP A 444 10.06 -0.27 16.72
C ASP A 444 8.78 -0.58 17.51
N ALA A 445 7.93 0.43 17.73
CA ALA A 445 6.62 0.26 18.37
C ALA A 445 5.71 -0.68 17.55
N ALA A 446 5.66 -0.51 16.23
CA ALA A 446 4.89 -1.37 15.33
C ALA A 446 5.36 -2.84 15.35
N LYS A 447 6.66 -3.06 15.59
CA LYS A 447 7.29 -4.38 15.67
C LYS A 447 7.41 -4.91 17.10
N SER A 448 6.78 -4.26 18.07
CA SER A 448 6.85 -4.60 19.52
C SER A 448 8.28 -4.68 20.08
N ARG A 449 9.21 -3.89 19.51
CA ARG A 449 10.58 -3.80 20.00
C ARG A 449 10.62 -2.92 21.26
N PRO A 450 11.55 -3.19 22.21
CA PRO A 450 11.59 -2.48 23.50
C PRO A 450 11.68 -0.95 23.38
N GLU A 451 12.44 -0.44 22.42
CA GLU A 451 12.70 0.98 22.20
C GLU A 451 11.42 1.78 21.93
N GLY A 452 10.42 1.15 21.29
CA GLY A 452 9.13 1.78 20.97
C GLY A 452 8.08 1.66 22.08
N GLN A 453 8.19 0.67 22.98
CA GLN A 453 7.07 0.32 23.87
C GLN A 453 6.67 1.43 24.84
N ALA A 454 7.64 2.13 25.43
CA ALA A 454 7.39 3.16 26.44
C ALA A 454 6.85 4.48 25.87
N LEU A 455 6.99 4.69 24.56
CA LEU A 455 6.62 5.95 23.89
C LEU A 455 5.17 5.98 23.39
N PHE A 456 4.51 4.82 23.32
CA PHE A 456 3.20 4.65 22.72
C PHE A 456 2.26 3.85 23.62
N THR A 457 1.00 4.22 23.66
CA THR A 457 -0.06 3.44 24.29
C THR A 457 -0.31 2.14 23.51
N GLU A 458 -1.00 1.16 24.10
CA GLU A 458 -1.39 -0.07 23.43
C GLU A 458 -2.26 0.19 22.20
N LYS A 459 -3.20 1.13 22.30
CA LYS A 459 -4.05 1.57 21.19
C LYS A 459 -3.22 2.13 20.03
N GLU A 460 -2.23 2.97 20.31
CA GLU A 460 -1.34 3.53 19.28
C GLU A 460 -0.43 2.47 18.65
N ARG A 461 0.16 1.57 19.47
CA ARG A 461 0.98 0.47 18.94
C ARG A 461 0.19 -0.43 18.00
N ALA A 462 -1.07 -0.72 18.34
CA ALA A 462 -1.95 -1.50 17.49
C ALA A 462 -2.17 -0.82 16.12
N ALA A 463 -2.41 0.50 16.09
CA ALA A 463 -2.53 1.26 14.84
C ALA A 463 -1.22 1.24 14.02
N LEU A 464 -0.06 1.40 14.67
CA LEU A 464 1.24 1.31 14.01
C LEU A 464 1.52 -0.10 13.46
N THR A 465 1.05 -1.16 14.14
CA THR A 465 1.14 -2.54 13.64
C THR A 465 0.28 -2.74 12.38
N VAL A 466 -0.94 -2.19 12.34
CA VAL A 466 -1.77 -2.16 11.12
C VAL A 466 -1.03 -1.47 9.97
N ALA A 467 -0.39 -0.33 10.25
CA ALA A 467 0.39 0.40 9.26
C ALA A 467 1.61 -0.41 8.77
N TRP A 468 2.28 -1.14 9.65
CA TRP A 468 3.36 -2.05 9.25
C TRP A 468 2.85 -3.18 8.35
N LEU A 469 1.71 -3.82 8.68
CA LEU A 469 1.09 -4.85 7.85
C LEU A 469 0.72 -4.29 6.47
N SER A 470 0.22 -3.05 6.39
CA SER A 470 -0.13 -2.40 5.13
C SER A 470 1.06 -2.17 4.20
N GLY A 471 2.26 -2.16 4.74
CA GLY A 471 3.52 -2.08 3.99
C GLY A 471 3.97 -3.40 3.37
N GLN A 472 3.31 -4.52 3.67
CA GLN A 472 3.66 -5.83 3.10
C GLN A 472 3.02 -6.05 1.71
N ALA A 473 3.53 -7.04 0.96
CA ALA A 473 2.95 -7.50 -0.30
C ALA A 473 3.12 -9.02 -0.44
N PRO A 474 2.04 -9.81 -0.40
CA PRO A 474 0.64 -9.41 -0.14
C PRO A 474 0.40 -8.91 1.30
N ILE A 475 -0.65 -8.13 1.49
CA ILE A 475 -1.13 -7.76 2.83
C ILE A 475 -1.91 -8.94 3.40
N THR A 476 -1.54 -9.36 4.61
CA THR A 476 -2.27 -10.33 5.42
C THR A 476 -2.43 -9.78 6.84
N THR A 477 -3.39 -10.29 7.58
CA THR A 477 -3.72 -9.81 8.93
C THR A 477 -3.74 -10.97 9.93
N PRO A 478 -2.56 -11.62 10.18
CA PRO A 478 -2.51 -12.73 11.12
C PRO A 478 -2.94 -12.30 12.51
N ARG A 479 -3.75 -13.13 13.18
CA ARG A 479 -4.39 -12.83 14.48
C ARG A 479 -3.41 -12.25 15.50
N ARG A 480 -2.23 -12.84 15.62
CA ARG A 480 -1.20 -12.35 16.56
C ARG A 480 -0.92 -10.85 16.43
N PHE A 481 -0.96 -10.32 15.21
CA PHE A 481 -0.61 -8.93 14.91
C PHE A 481 -1.83 -8.00 14.85
N ILE A 482 -2.99 -8.54 14.41
CA ILE A 482 -4.18 -7.69 14.19
C ILE A 482 -5.12 -7.66 15.40
N GLN A 483 -5.09 -8.69 16.27
CA GLN A 483 -5.97 -8.77 17.43
C GLN A 483 -5.91 -7.52 18.32
N PRO A 484 -4.73 -6.94 18.63
CA PRO A 484 -4.68 -5.69 19.40
C PRO A 484 -5.45 -4.52 18.75
N ALA A 485 -5.51 -4.46 17.42
CA ALA A 485 -6.30 -3.43 16.75
C ALA A 485 -7.80 -3.67 16.92
N ILE A 486 -8.26 -4.92 16.84
CA ILE A 486 -9.65 -5.31 17.11
C ILE A 486 -10.04 -4.99 18.56
N ASP A 487 -9.14 -5.20 19.52
CA ASP A 487 -9.40 -5.02 20.95
C ASP A 487 -9.45 -3.53 21.36
N HIS A 488 -8.69 -2.65 20.69
CA HIS A 488 -8.51 -1.25 21.11
C HIS A 488 -9.21 -0.23 20.20
N TRP A 489 -9.63 -0.60 19.00
CA TRP A 489 -10.28 0.28 18.04
C TRP A 489 -11.69 -0.22 17.71
N THR A 490 -12.66 0.67 17.68
CA THR A 490 -14.02 0.32 17.25
C THR A 490 -14.04 -0.05 15.76
N PRO A 491 -15.05 -0.81 15.29
CA PRO A 491 -15.18 -1.14 13.87
C PRO A 491 -15.11 0.07 12.94
N VAL A 492 -15.73 1.19 13.32
CA VAL A 492 -15.69 2.44 12.53
C VAL A 492 -14.30 3.06 12.55
N GLU A 493 -13.64 3.10 13.71
CA GLU A 493 -12.25 3.61 13.81
C GLU A 493 -11.27 2.79 12.97
N LEU A 494 -11.46 1.47 12.82
CA LEU A 494 -10.63 0.63 11.94
C LEU A 494 -10.68 1.12 10.48
N ILE A 495 -11.84 1.58 9.99
CA ILE A 495 -11.95 2.16 8.64
C ILE A 495 -11.07 3.41 8.49
N HIS A 496 -10.96 4.23 9.55
CA HIS A 496 -10.04 5.38 9.53
C HIS A 496 -8.57 4.93 9.43
N LEU A 497 -8.18 3.88 10.18
CA LEU A 497 -6.82 3.33 10.09
C LEU A 497 -6.53 2.79 8.68
N PHE A 498 -7.46 2.04 8.08
CA PHE A 498 -7.29 1.48 6.74
C PHE A 498 -7.20 2.59 5.68
N THR A 499 -8.00 3.64 5.83
CA THR A 499 -7.95 4.81 4.95
C THR A 499 -6.60 5.51 5.03
N VAL A 500 -6.06 5.75 6.23
CA VAL A 500 -4.72 6.35 6.43
C VAL A 500 -3.64 5.48 5.77
N CYS A 501 -3.70 4.16 5.94
CA CYS A 501 -2.80 3.23 5.26
C CYS A 501 -2.98 3.28 3.74
N GLY A 502 -4.22 3.43 3.26
CA GLY A 502 -4.54 3.62 1.84
C GLY A 502 -3.92 4.89 1.28
N VAL A 503 -4.02 6.03 2.00
CA VAL A 503 -3.36 7.29 1.62
C VAL A 503 -1.84 7.12 1.53
N ALA A 504 -1.22 6.46 2.50
CA ALA A 504 0.21 6.15 2.44
C ALA A 504 0.53 5.29 1.21
N GLY A 505 -0.26 4.25 0.94
CA GLY A 505 -0.12 3.38 -0.23
C GLY A 505 -0.23 4.13 -1.56
N LEU A 506 -1.15 5.09 -1.64
CA LEU A 506 -1.34 5.98 -2.78
C LEU A 506 -0.08 6.82 -3.05
N VAL A 507 0.41 7.55 -2.03
CA VAL A 507 1.59 8.41 -2.17
C VAL A 507 2.84 7.60 -2.50
N GLN A 508 3.01 6.41 -1.92
CA GLN A 508 4.13 5.51 -2.19
C GLN A 508 4.19 5.12 -3.68
N ARG A 509 3.09 4.63 -4.27
CA ARG A 509 3.09 4.18 -5.67
C ARG A 509 3.31 5.34 -6.64
N PHE A 510 2.67 6.48 -6.39
CA PHE A 510 2.94 7.67 -7.19
C PHE A 510 4.42 8.08 -7.12
N SER A 511 4.94 8.20 -5.91
CA SER A 511 6.31 8.66 -5.66
C SER A 511 7.37 7.69 -6.18
N ALA A 512 7.10 6.39 -6.20
CA ALA A 512 8.01 5.39 -6.75
C ALA A 512 8.31 5.64 -8.24
N ILE A 513 7.30 6.09 -9.01
CA ILE A 513 7.46 6.43 -10.44
C ILE A 513 7.90 7.88 -10.63
N ALA A 514 7.26 8.83 -9.93
CA ALA A 514 7.49 10.26 -10.08
C ALA A 514 8.82 10.74 -9.46
N ARG A 515 9.39 9.97 -8.52
CA ARG A 515 10.72 10.20 -7.89
C ARG A 515 10.89 11.60 -7.32
N PRO A 516 10.03 12.02 -6.36
CA PRO A 516 10.15 13.31 -5.70
C PRO A 516 11.47 13.45 -4.96
N LYS A 517 11.94 14.68 -4.81
CA LYS A 517 13.16 15.01 -4.06
C LYS A 517 12.79 15.37 -2.63
N ILE A 518 13.59 14.94 -1.67
CA ILE A 518 13.43 15.35 -0.27
C ILE A 518 13.60 16.87 -0.18
N GLU A 519 12.62 17.55 0.40
CA GLU A 519 12.55 18.98 0.59
C GLU A 519 13.64 19.48 1.57
N ALA A 520 14.10 20.72 1.42
CA ALA A 520 15.10 21.30 2.30
C ALA A 520 14.69 21.21 3.78
N GLN A 521 13.45 21.57 4.11
CA GLN A 521 12.93 21.51 5.48
C GLN A 521 12.94 20.08 6.07
N VAL A 522 12.75 19.06 5.23
CA VAL A 522 12.81 17.65 5.65
C VAL A 522 14.26 17.26 5.92
N ARG A 523 15.21 17.66 5.05
CA ARG A 523 16.64 17.43 5.30
C ARG A 523 17.12 18.10 6.58
N ASP A 524 16.78 19.38 6.76
CA ASP A 524 17.14 20.15 7.95
C ASP A 524 16.62 19.47 9.23
N PHE A 525 15.38 18.97 9.21
CA PHE A 525 14.78 18.21 10.32
C PHE A 525 15.58 16.93 10.62
N LEU A 526 15.90 16.14 9.59
CA LEU A 526 16.65 14.90 9.76
C LEU A 526 18.05 15.18 10.33
N GLU A 527 18.76 16.17 9.81
CA GLU A 527 20.10 16.56 10.27
C GLU A 527 20.08 17.08 11.71
N GLN A 528 19.18 18.03 12.01
CA GLN A 528 19.02 18.64 13.33
C GLN A 528 18.79 17.60 14.43
N HIS A 529 17.96 16.59 14.13
CA HIS A 529 17.56 15.58 15.11
C HIS A 529 18.30 14.24 14.95
N LYS A 530 19.34 14.19 14.12
CA LYS A 530 20.12 12.97 13.84
C LYS A 530 19.23 11.78 13.47
N LEU A 531 18.24 12.02 12.60
CA LEU A 531 17.36 11.01 12.04
C LEU A 531 17.88 10.60 10.66
N THR A 532 17.49 9.41 10.21
CA THR A 532 17.80 8.94 8.86
C THR A 532 16.55 8.80 8.01
N ALA A 533 16.70 9.01 6.69
CA ALA A 533 15.71 8.63 5.69
C ALA A 533 15.88 7.18 5.23
N ASP A 534 17.04 6.57 5.49
CA ASP A 534 17.36 5.20 5.06
C ASP A 534 16.43 4.19 5.77
N THR A 535 15.42 3.74 5.06
CA THR A 535 14.44 2.78 5.57
C THR A 535 15.03 1.39 5.79
N LEU A 536 16.13 1.04 5.12
CA LEU A 536 16.83 -0.21 5.38
C LEU A 536 17.48 -0.18 6.77
N ALA A 537 18.13 0.94 7.13
CA ALA A 537 18.69 1.15 8.47
C ALA A 537 17.59 1.21 9.54
N LEU A 538 16.46 1.86 9.26
CA LEU A 538 15.31 1.93 10.19
C LEU A 538 14.67 0.55 10.44
N ARG A 539 14.59 -0.30 9.41
CA ARG A 539 14.08 -1.67 9.57
C ARG A 539 15.06 -2.57 10.32
N TYR A 540 16.34 -2.42 10.06
CA TYR A 540 17.40 -3.32 10.53
C TYR A 540 18.54 -2.51 11.19
N PRO A 541 18.27 -1.88 12.35
CA PRO A 541 19.28 -1.10 13.05
C PRO A 541 20.40 -2.02 13.57
N LEU A 542 21.65 -1.63 13.35
CA LEU A 542 22.80 -2.27 13.96
C LEU A 542 22.86 -1.95 15.48
N PRO A 543 23.54 -2.76 16.31
CA PRO A 543 23.56 -2.55 17.76
C PRO A 543 23.99 -1.15 18.18
N GLU A 544 24.98 -0.57 17.50
CA GLU A 544 25.47 0.79 17.73
C GLU A 544 24.46 1.89 17.35
N GLU A 545 23.52 1.59 16.46
CA GLU A 545 22.50 2.53 16.01
C GLU A 545 21.27 2.52 16.92
N ARG A 546 21.03 1.42 17.68
CA ARG A 546 19.88 1.27 18.59
C ARG A 546 19.97 2.19 19.80
N HIS A 547 21.17 2.45 20.26
CA HIS A 547 21.43 3.25 21.45
C HIS A 547 21.74 4.71 21.09
N GLY A 548 21.06 5.33 20.14
CA GLY A 548 21.29 6.68 19.63
C GLY A 548 22.39 7.39 20.41
N ALA A 549 23.56 7.62 19.83
CA ALA A 549 24.79 8.02 20.49
C ALA A 549 24.57 8.89 21.74
N ALA A 550 24.54 8.27 22.90
CA ALA A 550 24.81 8.93 24.17
C ALA A 550 26.34 9.16 24.21
N THR A 551 26.79 10.22 23.55
CA THR A 551 28.09 10.87 23.79
C THR A 551 27.91 12.38 23.72
#